data_11c1678bc507fd67e81641461f9ca9d5
#
_entry.id   11c1678bc507fd67e81641461f9ca9d5
#
_cell.length_a   1.000
_cell.length_b   1.000
_cell.length_c   1.000
_cell.angle_alpha   90.00
_cell.angle_beta   90.00
_cell.angle_gamma   90.00
#
_symmetry.space_group_name_H-M   'P 1'
#
loop_
_entity.id
_entity.type
_entity.pdbx_description
1 polymer ?
#
loop_
_entity_poly.entity_id
_entity_poly.type
_entity_poly.pdbx_seq_one_letter_code
_entity_poly.pdbx_strand_id
1 'polypeptide(L)'
;MSHSILRSLIAAGLAAAALLGLDPAAGAATRPPKLDYTMTTLPNGMQVVFLEDHSTPIVHTEIWYHVGSKNERAGRTGFAHLFEHMMFKGSKNVEPEGHPSWISSIGGQSNAYTNEDATVFWETVPAQYLPLVLWLEADRLATLRIEEDVFRTEREVVKEERRMRIDNQPYGRMNELIYHQAFTVHPYKHPTIGSMKDLEAASIDDVRDFFRTYYVPNNATIVIVGDFVTKDAQEMVTRYFGRIPKSARPVPRDIPREPPQTKERRVKIEENWPLPAVVVAHHITFDGDPDSYPLHIASKVLSDGQSSRIQRKLVYEKGLALAAFGGGNIIEDPNLFYAVAIVQPGHTTEEAIDALIAELDGLRTAPITPGELQQAKNQFARDYIFGRESNKDKAGQLGHAAVIHDDIKTADGEFDIFMNITQADVQRVARKYFTPENRLVITIMPKGATAGGPR
;
A
#
# COMPACT_ATOMS: atom_id res chain seq x y z
N MET A 1 -1.94 -4.27 -72.73
CA MET A 1 -1.57 -5.11 -71.59
C MET A 1 -2.19 -4.54 -70.37
N SER A 2 -2.94 -5.14 -69.85
CA SER A 2 -4.34 -5.44 -69.65
C SER A 2 -4.58 -5.35 -68.15
N HIS A 3 -5.67 -4.65 -67.78
CA HIS A 3 -6.19 -4.50 -66.41
C HIS A 3 -6.38 -5.81 -65.61
N SER A 4 -6.29 -6.95 -66.31
CA SER A 4 -6.40 -8.29 -65.70
C SER A 4 -5.14 -8.73 -64.88
N ILE A 5 -3.93 -8.32 -65.32
CA ILE A 5 -2.69 -8.68 -64.60
C ILE A 5 -2.54 -7.86 -63.30
N LEU A 6 -2.99 -6.62 -63.28
CA LEU A 6 -2.97 -5.77 -62.08
C LEU A 6 -3.96 -6.25 -61.01
N ARG A 7 -5.12 -6.76 -61.41
CA ARG A 7 -6.11 -7.34 -60.50
C ARG A 7 -5.63 -8.68 -59.90
N SER A 8 -4.91 -9.50 -60.66
CA SER A 8 -4.37 -10.76 -60.17
C SER A 8 -3.19 -10.56 -59.20
N LEU A 9 -2.37 -9.52 -59.37
CA LEU A 9 -1.29 -9.18 -58.44
C LEU A 9 -1.80 -8.58 -57.15
N ILE A 10 -2.90 -7.78 -57.18
CA ILE A 10 -3.54 -7.24 -55.97
C ILE A 10 -4.26 -8.35 -55.20
N ALA A 11 -4.90 -9.30 -55.85
CA ALA A 11 -5.54 -10.45 -55.20
C ALA A 11 -4.53 -11.42 -54.58
N ALA A 12 -3.36 -11.64 -55.21
CA ALA A 12 -2.27 -12.45 -54.66
C ALA A 12 -1.60 -11.74 -53.47
N GLY A 13 -1.46 -10.41 -53.48
CA GLY A 13 -0.93 -9.63 -52.37
C GLY A 13 -1.86 -9.66 -51.14
N LEU A 14 -3.17 -9.58 -51.35
CA LEU A 14 -4.17 -9.66 -50.27
C LEU A 14 -4.29 -11.08 -49.72
N ALA A 15 -4.12 -12.13 -50.50
CA ALA A 15 -4.10 -13.52 -50.04
C ALA A 15 -2.82 -13.86 -49.28
N ALA A 16 -1.64 -13.30 -49.64
CA ALA A 16 -0.41 -13.44 -48.91
C ALA A 16 -0.40 -12.69 -47.58
N ALA A 17 -1.10 -11.55 -47.49
CA ALA A 17 -1.28 -10.82 -46.22
C ALA A 17 -2.26 -11.51 -45.27
N ALA A 18 -3.18 -12.32 -45.80
CA ALA A 18 -4.11 -13.13 -45.00
C ALA A 18 -3.50 -14.46 -44.50
N LEU A 19 -2.37 -14.90 -45.07
CA LEU A 19 -1.63 -16.10 -44.66
C LEU A 19 -0.43 -15.81 -43.75
N LEU A 20 -0.05 -14.54 -43.58
CA LEU A 20 0.68 -14.10 -42.41
C LEU A 20 -0.37 -13.96 -41.30
N GLY A 21 -0.87 -15.08 -40.80
CA GLY A 21 -1.53 -15.14 -39.53
C GLY A 21 -0.59 -14.50 -38.52
N LEU A 22 -0.80 -13.22 -38.25
CA LEU A 22 -0.48 -12.66 -36.98
C LEU A 22 -1.38 -13.45 -36.03
N ASP A 23 -0.90 -14.63 -35.58
CA ASP A 23 -1.23 -15.06 -34.25
C ASP A 23 -0.99 -13.82 -33.40
N PRO A 24 -2.00 -13.28 -32.74
CA PRO A 24 -1.73 -12.49 -31.56
C PRO A 24 -1.28 -13.52 -30.52
N ALA A 25 -0.07 -14.08 -30.66
CA ALA A 25 0.66 -14.48 -29.51
C ALA A 25 0.69 -13.18 -28.69
N ALA A 26 -0.31 -13.02 -27.84
CA ALA A 26 -0.26 -12.06 -26.77
C ALA A 26 1.10 -12.32 -26.12
N GLY A 27 2.09 -11.51 -26.50
CA GLY A 27 3.46 -11.73 -26.06
C GLY A 27 3.40 -11.80 -24.56
N ALA A 28 3.72 -12.95 -23.99
CA ALA A 28 3.81 -13.07 -22.54
C ALA A 28 4.71 -11.93 -22.09
N ALA A 29 4.23 -11.15 -21.12
CA ALA A 29 5.01 -10.03 -20.61
C ALA A 29 6.42 -10.54 -20.27
N THR A 30 7.43 -9.91 -20.86
CA THR A 30 8.81 -10.33 -20.64
C THR A 30 9.13 -10.13 -19.16
N ARG A 31 9.59 -11.18 -18.52
CA ARG A 31 10.01 -11.11 -17.12
C ARG A 31 11.14 -10.08 -16.97
N PRO A 32 11.03 -9.11 -16.06
CA PRO A 32 12.11 -8.19 -15.79
C PRO A 32 13.31 -8.92 -15.17
N PRO A 33 14.53 -8.38 -15.32
CA PRO A 33 15.71 -8.91 -14.64
C PRO A 33 15.49 -9.04 -13.13
N LYS A 34 16.12 -10.06 -12.52
CA LYS A 34 16.14 -10.17 -11.07
C LYS A 34 16.96 -9.03 -10.47
N LEU A 35 16.61 -8.65 -9.25
CA LEU A 35 17.37 -7.69 -8.48
C LEU A 35 18.64 -8.39 -7.94
N ASP A 36 19.81 -7.89 -8.31
CA ASP A 36 21.11 -8.43 -7.85
C ASP A 36 21.51 -7.75 -6.55
N TYR A 37 20.88 -8.16 -5.45
CA TYR A 37 21.10 -7.61 -4.11
C TYR A 37 21.96 -8.53 -3.25
N THR A 38 22.58 -7.94 -2.25
CA THR A 38 23.20 -8.67 -1.13
C THR A 38 22.55 -8.23 0.17
N MET A 39 22.46 -9.14 1.14
CA MET A 39 21.89 -8.87 2.46
C MET A 39 22.82 -9.34 3.56
N THR A 40 22.97 -8.55 4.60
CA THR A 40 23.76 -8.86 5.79
C THR A 40 23.03 -8.43 7.05
N THR A 41 23.42 -8.99 8.19
CA THR A 41 22.90 -8.60 9.49
C THR A 41 24.04 -8.15 10.39
N LEU A 42 23.94 -6.96 10.94
CA LEU A 42 24.91 -6.42 11.89
C LEU A 42 24.83 -7.16 13.25
N PRO A 43 25.88 -7.13 14.09
CA PRO A 43 25.85 -7.78 15.41
C PRO A 43 24.74 -7.27 16.34
N ASN A 44 24.25 -6.05 16.14
CA ASN A 44 23.11 -5.48 16.88
C ASN A 44 21.74 -5.87 16.33
N GLY A 45 21.68 -6.74 15.31
CA GLY A 45 20.48 -7.26 14.72
C GLY A 45 19.87 -6.43 13.58
N MET A 46 20.46 -5.29 13.21
CA MET A 46 20.01 -4.51 12.06
C MET A 46 20.28 -5.25 10.77
N GLN A 47 19.29 -5.37 9.92
CA GLN A 47 19.41 -5.92 8.57
C GLN A 47 19.83 -4.83 7.59
N VAL A 48 20.66 -5.18 6.62
CA VAL A 48 21.13 -4.25 5.60
C VAL A 48 21.09 -4.92 4.24
N VAL A 49 20.40 -4.29 3.29
CA VAL A 49 20.28 -4.74 1.90
C VAL A 49 21.01 -3.76 1.01
N PHE A 50 21.85 -4.28 0.11
CA PHE A 50 22.60 -3.50 -0.86
C PHE A 50 22.26 -3.95 -2.28
N LEU A 51 21.98 -3.00 -3.17
CA LEU A 51 21.83 -3.22 -4.60
C LEU A 51 22.63 -2.16 -5.35
N GLU A 52 23.76 -2.55 -5.95
CA GLU A 52 24.56 -1.66 -6.77
C GLU A 52 23.88 -1.41 -8.12
N ASP A 53 23.73 -0.15 -8.49
CA ASP A 53 23.20 0.28 -9.79
C ASP A 53 23.93 1.55 -10.24
N HIS A 54 24.91 1.37 -11.11
CA HIS A 54 25.76 2.45 -11.64
C HIS A 54 25.16 3.15 -12.87
N SER A 55 23.88 2.93 -13.16
CA SER A 55 23.22 3.55 -14.32
C SER A 55 23.05 5.06 -14.20
N THR A 56 22.98 5.56 -12.95
CA THR A 56 22.87 6.99 -12.64
C THR A 56 23.71 7.32 -11.39
N PRO A 57 24.35 8.51 -11.29
CA PRO A 57 25.22 8.87 -10.19
C PRO A 57 24.44 9.32 -8.94
N ILE A 58 23.43 8.55 -8.54
CA ILE A 58 22.59 8.79 -7.36
C ILE A 58 22.51 7.54 -6.50
N VAL A 59 22.26 7.75 -5.21
CA VAL A 59 21.94 6.68 -4.27
C VAL A 59 20.63 6.98 -3.58
N HIS A 60 19.85 5.93 -3.38
CA HIS A 60 18.63 5.94 -2.58
C HIS A 60 18.82 5.06 -1.36
N THR A 61 18.44 5.57 -0.20
CA THR A 61 18.50 4.88 1.09
C THR A 61 17.13 4.87 1.71
N GLU A 62 16.67 3.72 2.19
CA GLU A 62 15.48 3.60 3.02
C GLU A 62 15.82 2.95 4.35
N ILE A 63 15.26 3.46 5.44
CA ILE A 63 15.24 2.77 6.73
C ILE A 63 13.81 2.41 7.06
N TRP A 64 13.58 1.13 7.13
CA TRP A 64 12.32 0.49 7.47
C TRP A 64 12.31 0.14 8.95
N TYR A 65 11.41 0.70 9.70
CA TYR A 65 11.08 0.24 11.04
C TYR A 65 9.81 -0.60 10.98
N HIS A 66 9.90 -1.85 11.42
CA HIS A 66 8.76 -2.75 11.42
C HIS A 66 7.82 -2.39 12.59
N VAL A 67 7.21 -1.25 12.48
CA VAL A 67 6.24 -0.65 13.40
C VAL A 67 5.34 0.31 12.64
N GLY A 68 4.06 0.10 12.73
CA GLY A 68 3.03 0.95 12.16
C GLY A 68 1.89 1.18 13.14
N SER A 69 0.77 1.67 12.63
CA SER A 69 -0.37 1.99 13.51
C SER A 69 -0.95 0.76 14.21
N LYS A 70 -0.80 -0.45 13.67
CA LYS A 70 -1.27 -1.68 14.34
C LYS A 70 -0.57 -1.97 15.68
N ASN A 71 0.62 -1.42 15.89
CA ASN A 71 1.40 -1.62 17.11
C ASN A 71 1.02 -0.64 18.23
N GLU A 72 0.06 0.24 17.98
CA GLU A 72 -0.39 1.25 18.94
C GLU A 72 -1.30 0.65 20.01
N ARG A 73 -1.27 1.25 21.19
CA ARG A 73 -2.14 0.83 22.30
C ARG A 73 -3.51 1.49 22.18
N ALA A 74 -4.54 0.81 22.64
CA ALA A 74 -5.88 1.37 22.75
C ALA A 74 -5.87 2.69 23.55
N GLY A 75 -6.50 3.74 23.00
CA GLY A 75 -6.51 5.09 23.56
C GLY A 75 -5.23 5.89 23.29
N ARG A 76 -4.35 5.39 22.41
CA ARG A 76 -3.09 6.02 21.98
C ARG A 76 -2.88 5.81 20.48
N THR A 77 -3.93 6.05 19.67
CA THR A 77 -3.86 5.94 18.22
C THR A 77 -3.26 7.19 17.59
N GLY A 78 -2.54 7.04 16.48
CA GLY A 78 -1.82 8.10 15.77
C GLY A 78 -0.36 8.29 16.22
N PHE A 79 0.14 7.41 17.10
CA PHE A 79 1.51 7.54 17.63
C PHE A 79 2.58 7.22 16.60
N ALA A 80 2.39 6.19 15.77
CA ALA A 80 3.34 5.85 14.73
C ALA A 80 3.54 7.02 13.76
N HIS A 81 2.44 7.65 13.32
CA HIS A 81 2.48 8.81 12.45
C HIS A 81 3.02 10.07 13.15
N LEU A 82 2.60 10.36 14.38
CA LEU A 82 3.17 11.46 15.16
C LEU A 82 4.69 11.27 15.35
N PHE A 83 5.13 10.02 15.54
CA PHE A 83 6.53 9.74 15.68
C PHE A 83 7.31 9.93 14.37
N GLU A 84 6.72 9.63 13.22
CA GLU A 84 7.27 10.01 11.92
C GLU A 84 7.63 11.50 11.88
N HIS A 85 6.72 12.40 12.31
CA HIS A 85 6.97 13.84 12.40
C HIS A 85 8.11 14.17 13.37
N MET A 86 8.13 13.54 14.54
CA MET A 86 9.17 13.77 15.56
C MET A 86 10.57 13.42 15.07
N MET A 87 10.71 12.46 14.16
CA MET A 87 12.01 12.04 13.61
C MET A 87 12.73 13.13 12.80
N PHE A 88 12.03 14.17 12.37
CA PHE A 88 12.61 15.32 11.67
C PHE A 88 13.00 16.48 12.60
N LYS A 89 12.74 16.38 13.90
CA LYS A 89 12.87 17.49 14.85
C LYS A 89 14.20 17.52 15.58
N GLY A 90 15.23 16.94 14.97
CA GLY A 90 16.61 17.03 15.40
C GLY A 90 17.07 15.89 16.30
N SER A 91 18.36 15.81 16.45
CA SER A 91 19.10 14.84 17.23
C SER A 91 20.20 15.53 18.02
N LYS A 92 21.07 14.78 18.66
CA LYS A 92 22.17 15.38 19.44
C LYS A 92 23.05 16.32 18.63
N ASN A 93 23.33 15.94 17.36
CA ASN A 93 24.29 16.66 16.51
C ASN A 93 23.61 17.39 15.34
N VAL A 94 22.28 17.28 15.20
CA VAL A 94 21.50 17.89 14.12
C VAL A 94 20.39 18.74 14.74
N GLU A 95 20.33 20.01 14.36
CA GLU A 95 19.30 20.92 14.84
C GLU A 95 17.90 20.54 14.29
N PRO A 96 16.82 21.01 14.93
CA PRO A 96 15.46 20.81 14.39
C PRO A 96 15.38 21.23 12.93
N GLU A 97 14.70 20.42 12.09
CA GLU A 97 14.62 20.59 10.63
C GLU A 97 15.98 20.53 9.90
N GLY A 98 17.08 20.24 10.61
CA GLY A 98 18.40 20.17 10.03
C GLY A 98 18.58 19.01 9.05
N HIS A 99 17.98 17.85 9.35
CA HIS A 99 18.07 16.67 8.48
C HIS A 99 17.57 16.97 7.05
N PRO A 100 16.30 17.35 6.82
CA PRO A 100 15.82 17.67 5.48
C PRO A 100 16.54 18.88 4.85
N SER A 101 16.96 19.86 5.65
CA SER A 101 17.72 21.02 5.16
C SER A 101 19.09 20.63 4.60
N TRP A 102 19.82 19.75 5.28
CA TRP A 102 21.12 19.27 4.78
C TRP A 102 20.96 18.44 3.51
N ILE A 103 19.97 17.52 3.47
CA ILE A 103 19.68 16.75 2.26
C ILE A 103 19.31 17.65 1.09
N SER A 104 18.45 18.64 1.31
CA SER A 104 18.06 19.61 0.27
C SER A 104 19.24 20.45 -0.22
N SER A 105 20.15 20.87 0.70
CA SER A 105 21.31 21.71 0.36
C SER A 105 22.31 21.05 -0.59
N ILE A 106 22.34 19.72 -0.63
CA ILE A 106 23.19 18.93 -1.53
C ILE A 106 22.47 18.47 -2.80
N GLY A 107 21.24 18.98 -3.04
CA GLY A 107 20.42 18.59 -4.19
C GLY A 107 19.68 17.26 -4.02
N GLY A 108 19.59 16.76 -2.80
CA GLY A 108 18.85 15.55 -2.47
C GLY A 108 17.38 15.81 -2.14
N GLN A 109 16.65 14.73 -1.94
CA GLN A 109 15.27 14.69 -1.49
C GLN A 109 15.15 13.71 -0.33
N SER A 110 14.31 14.03 0.65
CA SER A 110 13.98 13.16 1.77
C SER A 110 12.50 13.24 2.10
N ASN A 111 11.95 12.15 2.59
CA ASN A 111 10.59 12.10 3.13
C ASN A 111 10.44 10.85 4.01
N ALA A 112 9.23 10.65 4.52
CA ALA A 112 8.85 9.46 5.24
C ALA A 112 7.39 9.09 4.93
N TYR A 113 6.99 7.91 5.36
CA TYR A 113 5.59 7.52 5.44
C TYR A 113 5.38 6.49 6.55
N THR A 114 4.19 6.49 7.10
CA THR A 114 3.70 5.50 8.05
C THR A 114 2.45 4.85 7.49
N ASN A 115 2.40 3.54 7.55
CA ASN A 115 1.19 2.76 7.28
C ASN A 115 0.82 1.92 8.51
N GLU A 116 -0.03 0.94 8.31
CA GLU A 116 -0.49 0.05 9.37
C GLU A 116 0.63 -0.82 9.94
N ASP A 117 1.64 -1.18 9.14
CA ASP A 117 2.63 -2.23 9.42
C ASP A 117 4.05 -1.70 9.60
N ALA A 118 4.39 -0.59 8.94
CA ALA A 118 5.76 -0.06 8.93
C ALA A 118 5.80 1.47 8.95
N THR A 119 6.92 2.00 9.42
CA THR A 119 7.32 3.40 9.25
C THR A 119 8.64 3.44 8.50
N VAL A 120 8.69 4.19 7.40
CA VAL A 120 9.83 4.21 6.48
C VAL A 120 10.31 5.63 6.27
N PHE A 121 11.61 5.84 6.42
CA PHE A 121 12.30 7.10 6.10
C PHE A 121 13.20 6.88 4.91
N TRP A 122 13.28 7.86 4.01
CA TRP A 122 14.08 7.69 2.80
C TRP A 122 14.76 8.99 2.34
N GLU A 123 15.92 8.82 1.72
CA GLU A 123 16.67 9.86 1.05
C GLU A 123 17.11 9.42 -0.33
N THR A 124 17.07 10.36 -1.29
CA THR A 124 17.70 10.23 -2.60
C THR A 124 18.68 11.35 -2.77
N VAL A 125 19.97 11.03 -2.93
CA VAL A 125 21.05 12.02 -3.01
C VAL A 125 22.03 11.67 -4.12
N PRO A 126 22.87 12.65 -4.59
CA PRO A 126 24.04 12.31 -5.40
C PRO A 126 24.95 11.32 -4.67
N ALA A 127 25.50 10.35 -5.36
CA ALA A 127 26.18 9.15 -4.81
C ALA A 127 27.29 9.49 -3.77
N GLN A 128 28.06 10.56 -4.01
CA GLN A 128 29.14 10.96 -3.11
C GLN A 128 28.66 11.37 -1.71
N TYR A 129 27.36 11.60 -1.51
CA TYR A 129 26.79 11.99 -0.22
C TYR A 129 26.18 10.81 0.58
N LEU A 130 26.34 9.57 0.13
CA LEU A 130 25.95 8.39 0.92
C LEU A 130 26.50 8.42 2.36
N PRO A 131 27.79 8.80 2.61
CA PRO A 131 28.29 8.88 3.99
C PRO A 131 27.54 9.87 4.87
N LEU A 132 27.05 10.98 4.30
CA LEU A 132 26.26 11.98 5.03
C LEU A 132 24.88 11.40 5.41
N VAL A 133 24.19 10.76 4.46
CA VAL A 133 22.88 10.12 4.70
C VAL A 133 23.00 9.08 5.82
N LEU A 134 23.95 8.16 5.71
CA LEU A 134 24.14 7.11 6.72
C LEU A 134 24.50 7.67 8.10
N TRP A 135 25.24 8.77 8.14
CA TRP A 135 25.56 9.44 9.40
C TRP A 135 24.32 10.12 10.01
N LEU A 136 23.52 10.83 9.20
CA LEU A 136 22.27 11.48 9.64
C LEU A 136 21.28 10.45 10.21
N GLU A 137 21.08 9.36 9.50
CA GLU A 137 20.19 8.28 9.92
C GLU A 137 20.65 7.59 11.22
N ALA A 138 21.95 7.33 11.33
CA ALA A 138 22.51 6.75 12.54
C ALA A 138 22.44 7.71 13.74
N ASP A 139 22.62 9.03 13.51
CA ASP A 139 22.55 10.02 14.57
C ASP A 139 21.12 10.15 15.10
N ARG A 140 20.12 10.23 14.22
CA ARG A 140 18.73 10.32 14.67
C ARG A 140 18.24 9.01 15.33
N LEU A 141 18.65 7.83 14.84
CA LEU A 141 18.31 6.57 15.50
C LEU A 141 18.92 6.46 16.90
N ALA A 142 20.16 6.94 17.07
CA ALA A 142 20.87 6.82 18.35
C ALA A 142 20.50 7.91 19.36
N THR A 143 20.17 9.12 18.89
CA THR A 143 20.20 10.33 19.73
C THR A 143 19.05 11.30 19.46
N LEU A 144 17.92 10.83 18.94
CA LEU A 144 16.74 11.66 18.65
C LEU A 144 16.36 12.53 19.86
N ARG A 145 16.10 13.81 19.63
CA ARG A 145 15.58 14.71 20.66
C ARG A 145 14.08 14.55 20.80
N ILE A 146 13.63 14.11 21.98
CA ILE A 146 12.22 14.01 22.32
C ILE A 146 11.96 14.97 23.48
N GLU A 147 11.60 16.21 23.12
CA GLU A 147 11.40 17.33 24.03
C GLU A 147 9.92 17.73 24.08
N GLU A 148 9.47 18.23 25.22
CA GLU A 148 8.05 18.50 25.50
C GLU A 148 7.43 19.56 24.57
N ASP A 149 8.15 20.63 24.30
CA ASP A 149 7.71 21.75 23.46
C ASP A 149 7.61 21.32 21.99
N VAL A 150 8.59 20.56 21.52
CA VAL A 150 8.59 19.98 20.16
C VAL A 150 7.42 19.00 20.01
N PHE A 151 7.26 18.10 20.96
CA PHE A 151 6.14 17.17 20.96
C PHE A 151 4.78 17.88 20.92
N ARG A 152 4.57 18.91 21.72
CA ARG A 152 3.33 19.68 21.72
C ARG A 152 3.06 20.34 20.37
N THR A 153 4.10 20.90 19.75
CA THR A 153 3.98 21.51 18.44
C THR A 153 3.59 20.49 17.38
N GLU A 154 4.31 19.36 17.30
CA GLU A 154 4.05 18.34 16.30
C GLU A 154 2.68 17.67 16.49
N ARG A 155 2.26 17.48 17.71
CA ARG A 155 0.90 17.00 18.00
C ARG A 155 -0.17 17.93 17.41
N GLU A 156 -0.02 19.25 17.53
CA GLU A 156 -0.97 20.19 16.91
C GLU A 156 -0.86 20.19 15.37
N VAL A 157 0.34 19.99 14.80
CA VAL A 157 0.52 19.81 13.34
C VAL A 157 -0.23 18.58 12.85
N VAL A 158 -0.07 17.43 13.49
CA VAL A 158 -0.78 16.19 13.12
C VAL A 158 -2.31 16.34 13.27
N LYS A 159 -2.78 17.03 14.31
CA LYS A 159 -4.21 17.32 14.49
C LYS A 159 -4.75 18.19 13.34
N GLU A 160 -3.98 19.19 12.91
CA GLU A 160 -4.38 20.05 11.80
C GLU A 160 -4.33 19.28 10.46
N GLU A 161 -3.33 18.44 10.26
CA GLU A 161 -3.27 17.57 9.10
C GLU A 161 -4.50 16.64 9.02
N ARG A 162 -4.91 16.03 10.15
CA ARG A 162 -6.13 15.23 10.21
C ARG A 162 -7.37 16.05 9.81
N ARG A 163 -7.49 17.30 10.30
CA ARG A 163 -8.60 18.18 9.90
C ARG A 163 -8.59 18.44 8.40
N MET A 164 -7.43 18.80 7.86
CA MET A 164 -7.28 19.16 6.43
C MET A 164 -7.49 17.98 5.49
N ARG A 165 -6.93 16.82 5.81
CA ARG A 165 -6.91 15.67 4.90
C ARG A 165 -8.11 14.74 5.07
N ILE A 166 -8.73 14.71 6.25
CA ILE A 166 -9.76 13.75 6.60
C ILE A 166 -11.07 14.43 7.00
N ASP A 167 -11.05 15.20 8.09
CA ASP A 167 -12.30 15.64 8.72
C ASP A 167 -13.05 16.69 7.87
N ASN A 168 -12.33 17.57 7.16
CA ASN A 168 -12.89 18.62 6.31
C ASN A 168 -13.07 18.19 4.84
N GLN A 169 -12.66 16.98 4.45
CA GLN A 169 -12.78 16.51 3.07
C GLN A 169 -14.12 15.77 2.86
N PRO A 170 -14.86 16.04 1.78
CA PRO A 170 -15.96 15.17 1.38
C PRO A 170 -15.48 13.73 1.27
N TYR A 171 -16.17 12.82 1.93
CA TYR A 171 -15.81 11.39 1.98
C TYR A 171 -14.44 11.07 2.61
N GLY A 172 -13.72 12.04 3.20
CA GLY A 172 -12.38 11.83 3.77
C GLY A 172 -12.33 10.76 4.86
N ARG A 173 -13.43 10.58 5.61
CA ARG A 173 -13.56 9.54 6.64
C ARG A 173 -13.99 8.17 6.10
N MET A 174 -14.10 7.98 4.80
CA MET A 174 -14.61 6.73 4.20
C MET A 174 -13.87 5.50 4.73
N ASN A 175 -12.54 5.47 4.59
CA ASN A 175 -11.74 4.35 5.05
C ASN A 175 -11.86 4.15 6.56
N GLU A 176 -11.77 5.21 7.36
CA GLU A 176 -11.94 5.13 8.81
C GLU A 176 -13.27 4.46 9.20
N LEU A 177 -14.37 4.83 8.52
CA LEU A 177 -15.69 4.24 8.77
C LEU A 177 -15.75 2.77 8.34
N ILE A 178 -15.20 2.42 7.19
CA ILE A 178 -15.14 1.03 6.70
C ILE A 178 -14.41 0.15 7.72
N TYR A 179 -13.20 0.54 8.08
CA TYR A 179 -12.33 -0.24 8.96
C TYR A 179 -12.89 -0.31 10.39
N HIS A 180 -13.42 0.78 10.90
CA HIS A 180 -14.07 0.81 12.22
C HIS A 180 -15.27 -0.14 12.32
N GLN A 181 -16.03 -0.30 11.23
CA GLN A 181 -17.15 -1.23 11.19
C GLN A 181 -16.73 -2.67 10.92
N ALA A 182 -15.68 -2.88 10.14
CA ALA A 182 -15.24 -4.22 9.77
C ALA A 182 -14.53 -4.93 10.92
N PHE A 183 -13.61 -4.26 11.60
CA PHE A 183 -12.80 -4.86 12.66
C PHE A 183 -13.38 -4.62 14.05
N THR A 184 -13.32 -5.65 14.89
CA THR A 184 -13.80 -5.60 16.28
C THR A 184 -12.64 -5.52 17.27
N VAL A 185 -11.59 -6.31 17.06
CA VAL A 185 -10.43 -6.42 17.96
C VAL A 185 -9.11 -6.08 17.28
N HIS A 186 -8.95 -6.35 15.98
CA HIS A 186 -7.70 -6.09 15.29
C HIS A 186 -7.43 -4.57 15.20
N PRO A 187 -6.19 -4.11 15.43
CA PRO A 187 -5.84 -2.69 15.42
C PRO A 187 -6.05 -1.99 14.07
N TYR A 188 -6.15 -2.68 12.96
CA TYR A 188 -6.53 -2.06 11.68
C TYR A 188 -7.87 -1.31 11.73
N LYS A 189 -8.62 -1.48 12.78
CA LYS A 189 -9.88 -0.75 13.01
C LYS A 189 -9.71 0.77 13.15
N HIS A 190 -8.54 1.29 13.46
CA HIS A 190 -8.29 2.72 13.59
C HIS A 190 -7.39 3.25 12.47
N PRO A 191 -7.54 4.52 12.07
CA PRO A 191 -6.71 5.12 11.03
C PRO A 191 -5.28 5.37 11.53
N THR A 192 -4.32 5.33 10.61
CA THR A 192 -2.90 5.58 10.90
C THR A 192 -2.64 6.95 11.53
N ILE A 193 -3.38 7.98 11.11
CA ILE A 193 -3.27 9.33 11.70
C ILE A 193 -3.85 9.42 13.11
N GLY A 194 -4.56 8.38 13.58
CA GLY A 194 -5.18 8.31 14.89
C GLY A 194 -6.44 9.14 15.06
N SER A 195 -7.00 9.12 16.26
CA SER A 195 -8.17 9.93 16.64
C SER A 195 -7.76 11.23 17.30
N MET A 196 -8.56 12.31 17.13
CA MET A 196 -8.33 13.59 17.83
C MET A 196 -8.22 13.40 19.34
N LYS A 197 -9.11 12.57 19.92
CA LYS A 197 -9.13 12.27 21.35
C LYS A 197 -7.83 11.63 21.84
N ASP A 198 -7.29 10.68 21.07
CA ASP A 198 -6.09 9.96 21.45
C ASP A 198 -4.84 10.83 21.29
N LEU A 199 -4.79 11.66 20.23
CA LEU A 199 -3.75 12.65 20.04
C LEU A 199 -3.74 13.68 21.20
N GLU A 200 -4.88 14.14 21.65
CA GLU A 200 -5.00 15.05 22.80
C GLU A 200 -4.57 14.40 24.12
N ALA A 201 -4.85 13.12 24.28
CA ALA A 201 -4.47 12.36 25.47
C ALA A 201 -2.99 11.91 25.47
N ALA A 202 -2.27 12.11 24.36
CA ALA A 202 -0.87 11.73 24.23
C ALA A 202 0.03 12.49 25.19
N SER A 203 0.99 11.78 25.81
CA SER A 203 2.04 12.34 26.65
C SER A 203 3.43 12.11 26.03
N ILE A 204 4.39 12.94 26.42
CA ILE A 204 5.78 12.77 25.98
C ILE A 204 6.37 11.44 26.44
N ASP A 205 5.94 10.93 27.59
CA ASP A 205 6.44 9.64 28.09
C ASP A 205 5.91 8.48 27.23
N ASP A 206 4.67 8.55 26.72
CA ASP A 206 4.16 7.60 25.75
C ASP A 206 5.01 7.61 24.46
N VAL A 207 5.40 8.79 23.98
CA VAL A 207 6.26 8.96 22.79
C VAL A 207 7.66 8.38 23.03
N ARG A 208 8.27 8.66 24.20
CA ARG A 208 9.57 8.10 24.57
C ARG A 208 9.54 6.59 24.70
N ASP A 209 8.46 6.02 25.26
CA ASP A 209 8.28 4.59 25.37
C ASP A 209 8.11 3.93 24.01
N PHE A 210 7.37 4.55 23.09
CA PHE A 210 7.20 4.08 21.71
C PHE A 210 8.55 4.03 20.99
N PHE A 211 9.35 5.10 21.08
CA PHE A 211 10.70 5.14 20.52
C PHE A 211 11.58 4.02 21.04
N ARG A 212 11.72 3.91 22.39
CA ARG A 212 12.57 2.91 23.01
C ARG A 212 12.16 1.48 22.70
N THR A 213 10.89 1.27 22.37
CA THR A 213 10.34 -0.06 22.07
C THR A 213 10.59 -0.46 20.64
N TYR A 214 10.36 0.44 19.69
CA TYR A 214 10.26 0.10 18.28
C TYR A 214 11.39 0.64 17.40
N TYR A 215 11.98 1.79 17.75
CA TYR A 215 13.05 2.42 16.96
C TYR A 215 14.42 1.95 17.46
N VAL A 216 14.69 0.70 17.18
CA VAL A 216 15.89 -0.02 17.65
C VAL A 216 16.50 -0.80 16.48
N PRO A 217 17.85 -1.02 16.47
CA PRO A 217 18.52 -1.68 15.35
C PRO A 217 17.92 -3.04 14.97
N ASN A 218 17.58 -3.86 15.94
CA ASN A 218 17.00 -5.19 15.72
C ASN A 218 15.50 -5.17 15.32
N ASN A 219 14.95 -4.01 15.04
CA ASN A 219 13.64 -3.77 14.44
C ASN A 219 13.74 -2.92 13.17
N ALA A 220 14.95 -2.70 12.67
CA ALA A 220 15.22 -1.85 11.53
C ALA A 220 15.94 -2.59 10.41
N THR A 221 15.54 -2.29 9.18
CA THR A 221 16.19 -2.76 7.94
C THR A 221 16.59 -1.54 7.13
N ILE A 222 17.88 -1.45 6.75
CA ILE A 222 18.37 -0.43 5.82
C ILE A 222 18.43 -1.06 4.44
N VAL A 223 17.90 -0.34 3.44
CA VAL A 223 18.01 -0.69 2.02
C VAL A 223 18.75 0.41 1.30
N ILE A 224 19.84 0.10 0.61
CA ILE A 224 20.67 1.03 -0.14
C ILE A 224 20.71 0.58 -1.59
N VAL A 225 20.26 1.44 -2.50
CA VAL A 225 20.19 1.15 -3.94
C VAL A 225 20.82 2.30 -4.72
N GLY A 226 21.73 2.00 -5.65
CA GLY A 226 22.30 3.01 -6.53
C GLY A 226 23.82 2.92 -6.75
N ASP A 227 24.43 4.06 -7.02
CA ASP A 227 25.84 4.16 -7.40
C ASP A 227 26.77 4.17 -6.18
N PHE A 228 27.20 3.01 -5.75
CA PHE A 228 28.16 2.82 -4.66
C PHE A 228 28.89 1.49 -4.83
N VAL A 229 29.97 1.28 -4.07
CA VAL A 229 30.64 -0.03 -3.94
C VAL A 229 30.16 -0.68 -2.65
N THR A 230 29.58 -1.89 -2.74
CA THR A 230 28.98 -2.61 -1.62
C THR A 230 29.92 -2.75 -0.42
N LYS A 231 31.19 -3.08 -0.65
CA LYS A 231 32.19 -3.20 0.41
C LYS A 231 32.35 -1.89 1.20
N ASP A 232 32.45 -0.78 0.50
CA ASP A 232 32.65 0.52 1.14
C ASP A 232 31.37 0.95 1.91
N ALA A 233 30.21 0.71 1.33
CA ALA A 233 28.91 0.96 1.99
C ALA A 233 28.75 0.09 3.24
N GLN A 234 29.11 -1.17 3.20
CA GLN A 234 29.08 -2.06 4.36
C GLN A 234 30.01 -1.61 5.50
N GLU A 235 31.21 -1.12 5.16
CA GLU A 235 32.13 -0.56 6.14
C GLU A 235 31.55 0.71 6.78
N MET A 236 30.92 1.58 6.00
CA MET A 236 30.23 2.79 6.49
C MET A 236 29.06 2.46 7.42
N VAL A 237 28.17 1.55 6.96
CA VAL A 237 27.03 1.11 7.79
C VAL A 237 27.53 0.49 9.11
N THR A 238 28.53 -0.38 9.05
CA THR A 238 29.10 -0.99 10.25
C THR A 238 29.67 0.08 11.22
N ARG A 239 30.34 1.08 10.67
CA ARG A 239 30.95 2.20 11.46
C ARG A 239 29.88 3.05 12.15
N TYR A 240 28.80 3.41 11.44
CA TYR A 240 27.78 4.32 11.96
C TYR A 240 26.77 3.60 12.84
N PHE A 241 26.21 2.48 12.37
CA PHE A 241 25.11 1.79 13.03
C PHE A 241 25.56 0.67 13.98
N GLY A 242 26.70 0.04 13.74
CA GLY A 242 27.15 -1.12 14.50
C GLY A 242 27.37 -0.89 16.00
N ARG A 243 27.57 0.38 16.40
CA ARG A 243 27.73 0.78 17.82
C ARG A 243 26.41 1.12 18.51
N ILE A 244 25.30 1.22 17.79
CA ILE A 244 23.98 1.49 18.37
C ILE A 244 23.50 0.20 19.04
N PRO A 245 23.16 0.20 20.34
CA PRO A 245 22.80 -1.01 21.03
C PRO A 245 21.44 -1.53 20.53
N LYS A 246 21.32 -2.86 20.40
CA LYS A 246 20.03 -3.49 20.19
C LYS A 246 19.12 -3.33 21.40
N SER A 247 17.80 -3.48 21.21
CA SER A 247 16.87 -3.55 22.33
C SER A 247 17.24 -4.70 23.29
N ALA A 248 17.19 -4.40 24.58
CA ALA A 248 17.38 -5.39 25.62
C ALA A 248 16.14 -6.29 25.82
N ARG A 249 14.98 -5.87 25.28
CA ARG A 249 13.70 -6.60 25.34
C ARG A 249 13.28 -7.01 23.93
N PRO A 250 12.55 -8.12 23.77
CA PRO A 250 11.92 -8.45 22.51
C PRO A 250 11.00 -7.30 22.05
N VAL A 251 11.03 -6.98 20.77
CA VAL A 251 10.07 -6.05 20.17
C VAL A 251 8.70 -6.74 20.17
N PRO A 252 7.64 -6.11 20.71
CA PRO A 252 6.30 -6.72 20.73
C PRO A 252 5.78 -7.00 19.32
N ARG A 253 5.24 -8.21 19.12
CA ARG A 253 4.64 -8.69 17.87
C ARG A 253 3.24 -9.32 18.09
N ASP A 254 2.73 -9.25 19.31
CA ASP A 254 1.43 -9.85 19.65
C ASP A 254 0.29 -8.92 19.18
N ILE A 255 -0.15 -9.12 17.95
CA ILE A 255 -1.30 -8.40 17.38
C ILE A 255 -2.56 -9.28 17.59
N PRO A 256 -3.63 -8.74 18.20
CA PRO A 256 -4.90 -9.47 18.37
C PRO A 256 -5.48 -9.87 17.00
N ARG A 257 -5.79 -11.14 16.81
CA ARG A 257 -6.41 -11.63 15.58
C ARG A 257 -7.89 -11.30 15.54
N GLU A 258 -8.37 -10.80 14.41
CA GLU A 258 -9.80 -10.61 14.20
C GLU A 258 -10.52 -11.96 14.14
N PRO A 259 -11.62 -12.15 14.88
CA PRO A 259 -12.41 -13.36 14.77
C PRO A 259 -13.13 -13.42 13.43
N PRO A 260 -13.34 -14.63 12.86
CA PRO A 260 -14.04 -14.75 11.58
C PRO A 260 -15.49 -14.25 11.70
N GLN A 261 -15.93 -13.50 10.72
CA GLN A 261 -17.34 -13.11 10.60
C GLN A 261 -18.18 -14.31 10.15
N THR A 262 -19.27 -14.60 10.84
CA THR A 262 -20.10 -15.79 10.63
C THR A 262 -21.52 -15.49 10.13
N LYS A 263 -21.86 -14.22 9.97
CA LYS A 263 -23.16 -13.76 9.45
C LYS A 263 -23.02 -12.41 8.77
N GLU A 264 -23.86 -12.16 7.77
CA GLU A 264 -23.95 -10.84 7.14
C GLU A 264 -24.22 -9.75 8.19
N ARG A 265 -23.50 -8.64 8.08
CA ARG A 265 -23.72 -7.45 8.90
C ARG A 265 -24.15 -6.30 8.01
N ARG A 266 -25.21 -5.62 8.42
CA ARG A 266 -25.67 -4.38 7.76
C ARG A 266 -25.64 -3.23 8.77
N VAL A 267 -24.97 -2.15 8.38
CA VAL A 267 -24.80 -0.97 9.22
C VAL A 267 -25.26 0.26 8.46
N LYS A 268 -26.02 1.13 9.13
CA LYS A 268 -26.39 2.44 8.60
C LYS A 268 -25.76 3.53 9.43
N ILE A 269 -25.07 4.47 8.76
CA ILE A 269 -24.33 5.58 9.36
C ILE A 269 -24.85 6.88 8.75
N GLU A 270 -24.82 7.96 9.51
CA GLU A 270 -25.11 9.31 9.01
C GLU A 270 -23.84 10.16 9.08
N GLU A 271 -23.48 10.79 7.96
CA GLU A 271 -22.33 11.67 7.83
C GLU A 271 -22.69 12.98 7.13
N ASN A 272 -21.86 14.00 7.34
CA ASN A 272 -22.05 15.30 6.67
C ASN A 272 -21.49 15.26 5.24
N TRP A 273 -22.00 14.34 4.43
CA TRP A 273 -21.60 14.14 3.04
C TRP A 273 -22.66 14.63 2.07
N PRO A 274 -22.27 15.06 0.87
CA PRO A 274 -23.21 15.61 -0.10
C PRO A 274 -24.17 14.56 -0.66
N LEU A 275 -23.75 13.31 -0.80
CA LEU A 275 -24.54 12.22 -1.38
C LEU A 275 -24.35 10.94 -0.55
N PRO A 276 -25.32 10.01 -0.62
CA PRO A 276 -25.16 8.70 -0.02
C PRO A 276 -24.01 7.91 -0.61
N ALA A 277 -23.35 7.12 0.21
CA ALA A 277 -22.38 6.13 -0.23
C ALA A 277 -22.74 4.76 0.33
N VAL A 278 -22.41 3.73 -0.42
CA VAL A 278 -22.58 2.34 0.00
C VAL A 278 -21.28 1.58 -0.13
N VAL A 279 -21.06 0.65 0.79
CA VAL A 279 -19.89 -0.21 0.83
C VAL A 279 -20.31 -1.66 0.98
N VAL A 280 -19.70 -2.54 0.22
CA VAL A 280 -19.77 -3.99 0.40
C VAL A 280 -18.36 -4.49 0.66
N ALA A 281 -18.11 -5.06 1.83
CA ALA A 281 -16.79 -5.51 2.25
C ALA A 281 -16.80 -6.97 2.71
N HIS A 282 -15.66 -7.63 2.56
CA HIS A 282 -15.40 -9.00 3.00
C HIS A 282 -14.02 -9.08 3.62
N HIS A 283 -13.87 -9.81 4.72
CA HIS A 283 -12.55 -10.13 5.23
C HIS A 283 -11.82 -11.06 4.27
N ILE A 284 -10.55 -10.79 4.03
CA ILE A 284 -9.67 -11.58 3.18
C ILE A 284 -8.37 -11.94 3.91
N THR A 285 -7.50 -12.67 3.22
CA THR A 285 -6.20 -13.07 3.74
C THR A 285 -5.19 -11.92 3.73
N PHE A 286 -3.95 -12.22 4.07
CA PHE A 286 -2.81 -11.32 4.23
C PHE A 286 -1.84 -11.42 3.05
N ASP A 287 -0.89 -10.49 2.97
CA ASP A 287 0.13 -10.45 1.93
C ASP A 287 1.12 -11.61 2.05
N GLY A 288 1.45 -12.24 0.93
CA GLY A 288 2.27 -13.44 0.87
C GLY A 288 1.51 -14.76 1.07
N ASP A 289 0.23 -14.75 1.49
CA ASP A 289 -0.62 -15.96 1.47
C ASP A 289 -0.89 -16.37 0.01
N PRO A 290 -0.90 -17.68 -0.33
CA PRO A 290 -1.19 -18.13 -1.70
C PRO A 290 -2.53 -17.62 -2.29
N ASP A 291 -3.50 -17.28 -1.46
CA ASP A 291 -4.78 -16.71 -1.91
C ASP A 291 -4.68 -15.20 -2.20
N SER A 292 -3.66 -14.51 -1.71
CA SER A 292 -3.48 -13.07 -1.95
C SER A 292 -3.31 -12.76 -3.44
N TYR A 293 -2.56 -13.56 -4.15
CA TYR A 293 -2.25 -13.36 -5.57
C TYR A 293 -3.49 -13.42 -6.48
N PRO A 294 -4.36 -14.46 -6.42
CA PRO A 294 -5.61 -14.44 -7.19
C PRO A 294 -6.61 -13.38 -6.69
N LEU A 295 -6.56 -12.94 -5.43
CA LEU A 295 -7.35 -11.80 -4.95
C LEU A 295 -6.88 -10.47 -5.54
N HIS A 296 -5.58 -10.28 -5.76
CA HIS A 296 -5.07 -9.14 -6.53
C HIS A 296 -5.60 -9.13 -7.97
N ILE A 297 -5.63 -10.29 -8.64
CA ILE A 297 -6.23 -10.39 -9.98
C ILE A 297 -7.73 -10.08 -9.93
N ALA A 298 -8.46 -10.58 -8.93
CA ALA A 298 -9.88 -10.25 -8.73
C ALA A 298 -10.08 -8.73 -8.54
N SER A 299 -9.19 -8.07 -7.80
CA SER A 299 -9.19 -6.63 -7.58
C SER A 299 -9.05 -5.85 -8.89
N LYS A 300 -8.09 -6.25 -9.75
CA LYS A 300 -7.89 -5.62 -11.08
C LYS A 300 -9.11 -5.80 -11.98
N VAL A 301 -9.70 -6.98 -12.02
CA VAL A 301 -10.91 -7.24 -12.83
C VAL A 301 -12.11 -6.42 -12.34
N LEU A 302 -12.28 -6.30 -11.01
CA LEU A 302 -13.45 -5.62 -10.44
C LEU A 302 -13.33 -4.10 -10.49
N SER A 303 -12.15 -3.53 -10.25
CA SER A 303 -12.05 -2.10 -9.94
C SER A 303 -10.87 -1.34 -10.56
N ASP A 304 -9.93 -2.00 -11.26
CA ASP A 304 -8.78 -1.29 -11.83
C ASP A 304 -9.08 -0.76 -13.24
N GLY A 305 -9.19 0.57 -13.33
CA GLY A 305 -9.43 1.31 -14.55
C GLY A 305 -10.90 1.39 -14.99
N GLN A 306 -11.14 2.18 -16.04
CA GLN A 306 -12.49 2.50 -16.52
C GLN A 306 -13.24 1.30 -17.11
N SER A 307 -12.52 0.30 -17.60
CA SER A 307 -13.10 -0.94 -18.15
C SER A 307 -13.39 -2.01 -17.11
N SER A 308 -13.06 -1.78 -15.84
CA SER A 308 -13.34 -2.69 -14.73
C SER A 308 -14.85 -2.91 -14.55
N ARG A 309 -15.22 -4.08 -13.99
CA ARG A 309 -16.63 -4.48 -13.89
C ARG A 309 -17.47 -3.47 -13.10
N ILE A 310 -17.00 -3.05 -11.92
CA ILE A 310 -17.73 -2.13 -11.04
C ILE A 310 -17.92 -0.78 -11.74
N GLN A 311 -16.85 -0.20 -12.27
CA GLN A 311 -16.90 1.10 -12.95
C GLN A 311 -17.85 1.04 -14.15
N ARG A 312 -17.69 0.03 -15.01
CA ARG A 312 -18.52 -0.14 -16.21
C ARG A 312 -20.00 -0.34 -15.86
N LYS A 313 -20.29 -1.24 -14.89
CA LYS A 313 -21.68 -1.60 -14.56
C LYS A 313 -22.42 -0.51 -13.80
N LEU A 314 -21.80 0.06 -12.76
CA LEU A 314 -22.50 1.00 -11.88
C LEU A 314 -22.50 2.42 -12.44
N VAL A 315 -21.40 2.84 -13.07
CA VAL A 315 -21.26 4.23 -13.55
C VAL A 315 -21.78 4.36 -14.99
N TYR A 316 -21.23 3.55 -15.93
CA TYR A 316 -21.52 3.76 -17.35
C TYR A 316 -22.80 3.08 -17.84
N GLU A 317 -23.06 1.80 -17.49
CA GLU A 317 -24.19 1.06 -18.04
C GLU A 317 -25.50 1.37 -17.31
N LYS A 318 -25.49 1.39 -15.97
CA LYS A 318 -26.69 1.58 -15.16
C LYS A 318 -26.89 3.00 -14.63
N GLY A 319 -25.84 3.82 -14.60
CA GLY A 319 -25.90 5.19 -14.06
C GLY A 319 -26.25 5.26 -12.57
N LEU A 320 -26.02 4.20 -11.79
CA LEU A 320 -26.38 4.11 -10.38
C LEU A 320 -25.44 4.91 -9.47
N ALA A 321 -24.22 5.15 -9.93
CA ALA A 321 -23.18 5.78 -9.15
C ALA A 321 -22.46 6.88 -9.93
N LEU A 322 -22.10 7.97 -9.25
CA LEU A 322 -21.18 8.99 -9.76
C LEU A 322 -19.75 8.46 -9.81
N ALA A 323 -19.39 7.64 -8.83
CA ALA A 323 -18.10 6.98 -8.76
C ALA A 323 -18.30 5.61 -8.10
N ALA A 324 -17.57 4.62 -8.59
CA ALA A 324 -17.54 3.30 -7.99
C ALA A 324 -16.09 2.76 -8.07
N PHE A 325 -15.58 2.28 -6.95
CA PHE A 325 -14.20 1.83 -6.81
C PHE A 325 -14.09 0.78 -5.70
N GLY A 326 -12.91 0.19 -5.54
CA GLY A 326 -12.66 -0.78 -4.49
C GLY A 326 -11.42 -1.61 -4.78
N GLY A 327 -11.32 -2.76 -4.13
CA GLY A 327 -10.22 -3.71 -4.28
C GLY A 327 -9.90 -4.43 -2.99
N GLY A 328 -8.90 -5.30 -3.06
CA GLY A 328 -8.30 -5.94 -1.90
C GLY A 328 -7.21 -5.05 -1.32
N ASN A 329 -7.33 -4.69 -0.05
CA ASN A 329 -6.22 -4.15 0.72
C ASN A 329 -5.48 -5.35 1.32
N ILE A 330 -4.41 -5.78 0.65
CA ILE A 330 -3.62 -6.95 1.00
C ILE A 330 -2.31 -6.46 1.60
N ILE A 331 -2.20 -6.57 2.91
CA ILE A 331 -1.08 -6.11 3.73
C ILE A 331 -0.70 -7.20 4.75
N GLU A 332 0.20 -6.94 5.70
CA GLU A 332 0.85 -7.93 6.55
C GLU A 332 -0.12 -8.84 7.33
N ASP A 333 -1.23 -8.30 7.84
CA ASP A 333 -2.26 -9.09 8.53
C ASP A 333 -3.53 -9.22 7.68
N PRO A 334 -4.41 -10.23 7.93
CA PRO A 334 -5.68 -10.36 7.23
C PRO A 334 -6.50 -9.07 7.25
N ASN A 335 -6.99 -8.68 6.05
CA ASN A 335 -7.59 -7.38 5.83
C ASN A 335 -8.91 -7.48 5.07
N LEU A 336 -9.26 -6.50 4.26
CA LEU A 336 -10.53 -6.37 3.58
C LEU A 336 -10.39 -6.37 2.06
N PHE A 337 -11.35 -6.99 1.40
CA PHE A 337 -11.75 -6.65 0.05
C PHE A 337 -13.03 -5.84 0.13
N TYR A 338 -13.07 -4.63 -0.43
CA TYR A 338 -14.26 -3.80 -0.38
C TYR A 338 -14.54 -3.13 -1.72
N ALA A 339 -15.82 -2.86 -1.95
CA ALA A 339 -16.31 -2.10 -3.08
C ALA A 339 -17.22 -0.96 -2.58
N VAL A 340 -17.04 0.21 -3.15
CA VAL A 340 -17.72 1.45 -2.78
C VAL A 340 -18.47 2.01 -3.98
N ALA A 341 -19.66 2.57 -3.75
CA ALA A 341 -20.35 3.39 -4.73
C ALA A 341 -20.86 4.67 -4.09
N ILE A 342 -20.58 5.82 -4.72
CA ILE A 342 -21.22 7.10 -4.41
C ILE A 342 -22.51 7.16 -5.24
N VAL A 343 -23.66 7.11 -4.57
CA VAL A 343 -24.94 6.91 -5.24
C VAL A 343 -25.36 8.15 -6.05
N GLN A 344 -25.72 7.93 -7.31
CA GLN A 344 -26.22 8.99 -8.20
C GLN A 344 -27.57 9.50 -7.71
N PRO A 345 -27.84 10.83 -7.70
CA PRO A 345 -29.16 11.37 -7.43
C PRO A 345 -30.26 10.74 -8.33
N GLY A 346 -31.38 10.36 -7.71
CA GLY A 346 -32.48 9.67 -8.39
C GLY A 346 -32.44 8.15 -8.27
N HIS A 347 -31.37 7.57 -7.71
CA HIS A 347 -31.24 6.14 -7.41
C HIS A 347 -31.22 5.89 -5.91
N THR A 348 -31.55 4.68 -5.52
CA THR A 348 -31.56 4.24 -4.11
C THR A 348 -30.23 3.61 -3.70
N THR A 349 -29.95 3.60 -2.42
CA THR A 349 -28.79 2.89 -1.86
C THR A 349 -28.90 1.39 -2.07
N GLU A 350 -30.09 0.84 -2.04
CA GLU A 350 -30.39 -0.58 -2.26
C GLU A 350 -30.03 -1.02 -3.68
N GLU A 351 -30.39 -0.23 -4.71
CA GLU A 351 -30.01 -0.51 -6.11
C GLU A 351 -28.49 -0.58 -6.28
N ALA A 352 -27.75 0.33 -5.64
CA ALA A 352 -26.29 0.35 -5.69
C ALA A 352 -25.67 -0.82 -4.92
N ILE A 353 -26.21 -1.17 -3.74
CA ILE A 353 -25.78 -2.33 -2.94
C ILE A 353 -25.98 -3.62 -3.74
N ASP A 354 -27.16 -3.82 -4.30
CA ASP A 354 -27.49 -5.03 -5.07
C ASP A 354 -26.58 -5.15 -6.30
N ALA A 355 -26.25 -4.03 -6.95
CA ALA A 355 -25.34 -4.02 -8.08
C ALA A 355 -23.90 -4.36 -7.67
N LEU A 356 -23.39 -3.84 -6.55
CA LEU A 356 -22.07 -4.20 -6.02
C LEU A 356 -22.01 -5.69 -5.64
N ILE A 357 -23.01 -6.18 -4.92
CA ILE A 357 -23.12 -7.59 -4.54
C ILE A 357 -23.15 -8.48 -5.78
N ALA A 358 -23.90 -8.10 -6.82
CA ALA A 358 -23.99 -8.88 -8.05
C ALA A 358 -22.63 -9.02 -8.76
N GLU A 359 -21.79 -7.96 -8.78
CA GLU A 359 -20.46 -8.04 -9.39
C GLU A 359 -19.49 -8.92 -8.57
N LEU A 360 -19.52 -8.85 -7.24
CA LEU A 360 -18.73 -9.71 -6.35
C LEU A 360 -19.19 -11.18 -6.44
N ASP A 361 -20.50 -11.42 -6.38
CA ASP A 361 -21.08 -12.75 -6.52
C ASP A 361 -20.89 -13.32 -7.94
N GLY A 362 -20.79 -12.47 -8.94
CA GLY A 362 -20.45 -12.85 -10.30
C GLY A 362 -19.12 -13.61 -10.40
N LEU A 363 -18.11 -13.21 -9.62
CA LEU A 363 -16.83 -13.92 -9.55
C LEU A 363 -16.95 -15.30 -8.87
N ARG A 364 -17.93 -15.49 -7.97
CA ARG A 364 -18.19 -16.78 -7.31
C ARG A 364 -18.89 -17.76 -8.25
N THR A 365 -19.85 -17.28 -9.02
CA THR A 365 -20.79 -18.10 -9.80
C THR A 365 -20.25 -18.46 -11.17
N ALA A 366 -19.45 -17.61 -11.78
CA ALA A 366 -18.83 -17.84 -13.07
C ALA A 366 -17.33 -17.46 -13.06
N PRO A 367 -16.48 -18.18 -13.82
CA PRO A 367 -15.10 -17.76 -13.98
C PRO A 367 -15.04 -16.42 -14.74
N ILE A 368 -13.99 -15.64 -14.50
CA ILE A 368 -13.67 -14.47 -15.31
C ILE A 368 -13.37 -14.90 -16.75
N THR A 369 -13.56 -14.02 -17.71
CA THR A 369 -13.25 -14.35 -19.12
C THR A 369 -11.73 -14.44 -19.34
N PRO A 370 -11.25 -15.16 -20.39
CA PRO A 370 -9.84 -15.16 -20.75
C PRO A 370 -9.28 -13.75 -21.00
N GLY A 371 -10.10 -12.86 -21.59
CA GLY A 371 -9.71 -11.47 -21.85
C GLY A 371 -9.51 -10.66 -20.56
N GLU A 372 -10.40 -10.80 -19.57
CA GLU A 372 -10.26 -10.15 -18.25
C GLU A 372 -9.02 -10.64 -17.52
N LEU A 373 -8.76 -11.96 -17.53
CA LEU A 373 -7.55 -12.50 -16.93
C LEU A 373 -6.29 -11.96 -17.59
N GLN A 374 -6.25 -11.93 -18.93
CA GLN A 374 -5.10 -11.43 -19.66
C GLN A 374 -4.88 -9.93 -19.41
N GLN A 375 -5.96 -9.13 -19.38
CA GLN A 375 -5.89 -7.71 -19.05
C GLN A 375 -5.33 -7.49 -17.64
N ALA A 376 -5.83 -8.22 -16.65
CA ALA A 376 -5.35 -8.10 -15.26
C ALA A 376 -3.87 -8.50 -15.12
N LYS A 377 -3.44 -9.56 -15.82
CA LYS A 377 -2.01 -9.95 -15.86
C LYS A 377 -1.14 -8.89 -16.53
N ASN A 378 -1.60 -8.28 -17.61
CA ASN A 378 -0.87 -7.20 -18.29
C ASN A 378 -0.76 -5.95 -17.41
N GLN A 379 -1.82 -5.60 -16.68
CA GLN A 379 -1.79 -4.52 -15.69
C GLN A 379 -0.79 -4.82 -14.57
N PHE A 380 -0.83 -6.03 -14.02
CA PHE A 380 0.16 -6.45 -13.02
C PHE A 380 1.60 -6.38 -13.56
N ALA A 381 1.84 -6.93 -14.75
CA ALA A 381 3.18 -6.93 -15.35
C ALA A 381 3.69 -5.50 -15.58
N ARG A 382 2.83 -4.59 -16.05
CA ARG A 382 3.15 -3.16 -16.17
C ARG A 382 3.57 -2.58 -14.81
N ASP A 383 2.73 -2.77 -13.80
CA ASP A 383 2.96 -2.20 -12.46
C ASP A 383 4.23 -2.77 -11.83
N TYR A 384 4.47 -4.07 -12.00
CA TYR A 384 5.67 -4.74 -11.51
C TYR A 384 6.95 -4.27 -12.21
N ILE A 385 6.89 -3.99 -13.52
CA ILE A 385 8.03 -3.46 -14.28
C ILE A 385 8.31 -2.02 -13.87
N PHE A 386 7.28 -1.16 -13.83
CA PHE A 386 7.43 0.24 -13.43
C PHE A 386 7.89 0.39 -11.98
N GLY A 387 7.44 -0.50 -11.08
CA GLY A 387 7.93 -0.58 -9.69
C GLY A 387 9.39 -1.02 -9.56
N ARG A 388 10.16 -1.07 -10.66
CA ARG A 388 11.60 -1.39 -10.70
C ARG A 388 12.42 -0.41 -11.54
N GLU A 389 11.82 0.68 -11.99
CA GLU A 389 12.51 1.65 -12.85
C GLU A 389 13.50 2.51 -12.06
N SER A 390 13.09 3.04 -10.92
CA SER A 390 13.94 3.91 -10.11
C SER A 390 14.63 3.15 -8.95
N ASN A 391 15.72 3.73 -8.43
CA ASN A 391 16.38 3.22 -7.24
C ASN A 391 15.42 3.19 -6.03
N LYS A 392 14.53 4.18 -5.92
CA LYS A 392 13.48 4.24 -4.89
C LYS A 392 12.52 3.06 -5.01
N ASP A 393 12.03 2.77 -6.22
CA ASP A 393 11.07 1.68 -6.41
C ASP A 393 11.69 0.32 -6.10
N LYS A 394 12.97 0.11 -6.52
CA LYS A 394 13.74 -1.09 -6.19
C LYS A 394 13.94 -1.23 -4.67
N ALA A 395 14.27 -0.13 -3.98
CA ALA A 395 14.46 -0.12 -2.54
C ALA A 395 13.16 -0.46 -1.80
N GLY A 396 12.04 0.14 -2.22
CA GLY A 396 10.72 -0.14 -1.65
C GLY A 396 10.32 -1.61 -1.79
N GLN A 397 10.55 -2.24 -2.95
CA GLN A 397 10.27 -3.66 -3.14
C GLN A 397 11.15 -4.56 -2.26
N LEU A 398 12.45 -4.27 -2.18
CA LEU A 398 13.37 -5.05 -1.35
C LEU A 398 13.06 -4.87 0.15
N GLY A 399 12.75 -3.63 0.58
CA GLY A 399 12.36 -3.33 1.94
C GLY A 399 11.07 -4.02 2.35
N HIS A 400 10.06 -3.96 1.49
CA HIS A 400 8.78 -4.65 1.70
C HIS A 400 8.99 -6.18 1.84
N ALA A 401 9.72 -6.79 0.91
CA ALA A 401 9.99 -8.22 0.95
C ALA A 401 10.80 -8.63 2.20
N ALA A 402 11.78 -7.83 2.60
CA ALA A 402 12.60 -8.12 3.77
C ALA A 402 11.86 -7.92 5.09
N VAL A 403 10.96 -6.92 5.19
CA VAL A 403 10.33 -6.52 6.45
C VAL A 403 8.94 -7.13 6.62
N ILE A 404 8.12 -7.08 5.57
CA ILE A 404 6.72 -7.53 5.65
C ILE A 404 6.60 -9.04 5.40
N HIS A 405 7.33 -9.55 4.40
CA HIS A 405 7.31 -11.00 4.12
C HIS A 405 8.33 -11.79 4.97
N ASP A 406 9.25 -11.11 5.65
CA ASP A 406 10.41 -11.75 6.33
C ASP A 406 11.20 -12.70 5.40
N ASP A 407 11.07 -12.52 4.09
CA ASP A 407 11.78 -13.25 3.04
C ASP A 407 12.03 -12.36 1.83
N ILE A 408 13.22 -11.79 1.74
CA ILE A 408 13.61 -10.89 0.65
C ILE A 408 13.52 -11.53 -0.75
N LYS A 409 13.52 -12.88 -0.85
CA LYS A 409 13.43 -13.60 -2.14
C LYS A 409 12.06 -13.40 -2.80
N THR A 410 11.04 -13.05 -2.03
CA THR A 410 9.69 -12.80 -2.55
C THR A 410 9.69 -11.64 -3.54
N ALA A 411 10.58 -10.65 -3.38
CA ALA A 411 10.73 -9.55 -4.34
C ALA A 411 10.85 -9.99 -5.79
N ASP A 412 11.54 -11.11 -6.05
CA ASP A 412 11.72 -11.66 -7.40
C ASP A 412 10.77 -12.82 -7.74
N GLY A 413 10.12 -13.42 -6.75
CA GLY A 413 9.28 -14.61 -6.94
C GLY A 413 7.87 -14.28 -7.46
N GLU A 414 7.33 -13.15 -7.12
CA GLU A 414 5.91 -12.81 -7.34
C GLU A 414 5.51 -12.76 -8.81
N PHE A 415 6.38 -12.27 -9.71
CA PHE A 415 6.05 -12.17 -11.13
C PHE A 415 5.61 -13.50 -11.71
N ASP A 416 6.35 -14.57 -11.45
CA ASP A 416 6.02 -15.91 -11.96
C ASP A 416 4.72 -16.44 -11.33
N ILE A 417 4.49 -16.17 -10.06
CA ILE A 417 3.25 -16.56 -9.38
C ILE A 417 2.05 -15.92 -10.07
N PHE A 418 2.07 -14.61 -10.26
CA PHE A 418 0.98 -13.87 -10.93
C PHE A 418 0.75 -14.32 -12.37
N MET A 419 1.82 -14.55 -13.14
CA MET A 419 1.68 -15.01 -14.52
C MET A 419 1.07 -16.41 -14.63
N ASN A 420 1.16 -17.24 -13.59
CA ASN A 420 0.61 -18.59 -13.56
C ASN A 420 -0.82 -18.68 -13.01
N ILE A 421 -1.39 -17.59 -12.47
CA ILE A 421 -2.78 -17.59 -11.97
C ILE A 421 -3.76 -17.94 -13.09
N THR A 422 -4.74 -18.78 -12.77
CA THR A 422 -5.79 -19.20 -13.68
C THR A 422 -7.15 -18.57 -13.33
N GLN A 423 -8.11 -18.65 -14.26
CA GLN A 423 -9.50 -18.27 -13.99
C GLN A 423 -10.12 -19.08 -12.84
N ALA A 424 -9.73 -20.35 -12.71
CA ALA A 424 -10.18 -21.22 -11.63
C ALA A 424 -9.66 -20.77 -10.25
N ASP A 425 -8.42 -20.24 -10.17
CA ASP A 425 -7.87 -19.72 -8.94
C ASP A 425 -8.62 -18.48 -8.47
N VAL A 426 -8.94 -17.56 -9.38
CA VAL A 426 -9.74 -16.36 -9.08
C VAL A 426 -11.13 -16.75 -8.60
N GLN A 427 -11.79 -17.73 -9.26
CA GLN A 427 -13.10 -18.20 -8.82
C GLN A 427 -13.04 -18.92 -7.47
N ARG A 428 -11.98 -19.69 -7.21
CA ARG A 428 -11.76 -20.39 -5.94
C ARG A 428 -11.69 -19.41 -4.77
N VAL A 429 -10.88 -18.35 -4.89
CA VAL A 429 -10.79 -17.35 -3.82
C VAL A 429 -12.07 -16.54 -3.68
N ALA A 430 -12.75 -16.22 -4.77
CA ALA A 430 -14.06 -15.57 -4.71
C ALA A 430 -15.08 -16.42 -3.94
N ARG A 431 -15.12 -17.73 -4.19
CA ARG A 431 -16.00 -18.66 -3.44
C ARG A 431 -15.64 -18.75 -1.97
N LYS A 432 -14.35 -18.66 -1.62
CA LYS A 432 -13.86 -18.74 -0.24
C LYS A 432 -14.19 -17.46 0.54
N TYR A 433 -13.97 -16.28 -0.04
CA TYR A 433 -14.00 -15.03 0.70
C TYR A 433 -15.27 -14.19 0.49
N PHE A 434 -15.88 -14.17 -0.71
CA PHE A 434 -17.03 -13.29 -1.00
C PHE A 434 -18.37 -13.96 -0.65
N THR A 435 -18.41 -14.68 0.47
CA THR A 435 -19.63 -15.36 0.93
C THR A 435 -20.59 -14.40 1.63
N PRO A 436 -21.90 -14.69 1.64
CA PRO A 436 -22.87 -13.87 2.37
C PRO A 436 -22.54 -13.74 3.87
N GLU A 437 -22.04 -14.82 4.50
CA GLU A 437 -21.70 -14.82 5.93
C GLU A 437 -20.55 -13.88 6.26
N ASN A 438 -19.59 -13.73 5.34
CA ASN A 438 -18.43 -12.86 5.46
C ASN A 438 -18.69 -11.43 4.98
N ARG A 439 -19.94 -11.11 4.58
CA ARG A 439 -20.30 -9.81 4.01
C ARG A 439 -20.62 -8.78 5.07
N LEU A 440 -20.01 -7.60 4.95
CA LEU A 440 -20.39 -6.37 5.65
C LEU A 440 -20.93 -5.38 4.62
N VAL A 441 -22.15 -4.88 4.85
CA VAL A 441 -22.76 -3.81 4.05
C VAL A 441 -22.86 -2.56 4.92
N ILE A 442 -22.31 -1.45 4.43
CA ILE A 442 -22.41 -0.16 5.10
C ILE A 442 -23.17 0.82 4.19
N THR A 443 -24.25 1.38 4.71
CA THR A 443 -24.99 2.47 4.07
C THR A 443 -24.66 3.76 4.79
N ILE A 444 -24.08 4.73 4.10
CA ILE A 444 -23.73 6.03 4.68
C ILE A 444 -24.64 7.08 4.06
N MET A 445 -25.49 7.67 4.89
CA MET A 445 -26.49 8.66 4.47
C MET A 445 -26.04 10.08 4.82
N PRO A 446 -26.35 11.07 3.99
CA PRO A 446 -26.23 12.47 4.39
C PRO A 446 -27.05 12.78 5.65
N LYS A 447 -26.48 13.55 6.58
CA LYS A 447 -27.21 14.00 7.78
C LYS A 447 -28.47 14.78 7.39
N GLY A 448 -29.62 14.42 7.98
CA GLY A 448 -30.89 15.08 7.72
C GLY A 448 -31.57 14.64 6.42
N ALA A 449 -31.05 13.66 5.71
CA ALA A 449 -31.76 13.03 4.61
C ALA A 449 -32.90 12.17 5.18
N THR A 450 -34.14 12.60 5.02
CA THR A 450 -35.29 11.74 5.33
C THR A 450 -35.29 10.55 4.35
N ALA A 451 -35.49 9.36 4.89
CA ALA A 451 -35.70 8.16 4.08
C ALA A 451 -37.03 8.34 3.34
N GLY A 452 -36.97 8.75 2.10
CA GLY A 452 -38.18 8.82 1.26
C GLY A 452 -38.24 10.06 0.37
N GLY A 453 -38.05 9.85 -0.91
CA GLY A 453 -38.56 10.66 -1.99
C GLY A 453 -37.58 11.62 -2.67
N PRO A 454 -37.66 11.70 -3.98
CA PRO A 454 -36.92 12.68 -4.76
C PRO A 454 -37.43 14.10 -4.47
N ARG A 455 -36.51 15.05 -4.29
CA ARG A 455 -36.82 16.46 -4.52
C ARG A 455 -36.42 16.87 -5.90
#